data_a2e7e7de40c0d7066acf6f50b80fc19a
#
_entry.id   a2e7e7de40c0d7066acf6f50b80fc19a
#
_cell.length_a   1.000
_cell.length_b   1.000
_cell.length_c   1.000
_cell.angle_alpha   90.00
_cell.angle_beta   90.00
_cell.angle_gamma   90.00
#
_symmetry.space_group_name_H-M   'P 1'
#
loop_
_entity.id
_entity.type
_entity.pdbx_description
1 polymer ?
#
loop_
_entity_poly.entity_id
_entity_poly.type
_entity_poly.pdbx_seq_one_letter_code
_entity_poly.pdbx_strand_id
1 'polypeptide(L)'
;MRKLSFLVLLFLFFLNACAKEKKEASIIKASNQDLEIVAAYTEAYKALSQGDPYFAAKKFLEAELLFPQSEWAPRSALLASYSYYMQNYYTEALNNLERFLITYPNSKNLVYAHYLIAMCYYETIEGEKKDSAPIYKAKAKFNYISKNFPNTDFALDSEFKLDLIDDILAAKEMYIGRHYIKKGKWIAAINRFKTVASEYDQTVFIEEALHR
;
A
#
# COMPACT_ATOMS: atom_id res chain seq x y z
N MET A 1 -29.91 -72.32 21.24
CA MET A 1 -28.45 -72.04 21.04
C MET A 1 -28.12 -71.52 19.64
N ARG A 2 -28.73 -71.95 18.55
CA ARG A 2 -28.42 -71.50 17.17
C ARG A 2 -28.73 -69.98 16.90
N LYS A 3 -29.79 -69.44 17.54
CA LYS A 3 -30.16 -67.98 17.37
C LYS A 3 -29.20 -67.00 18.07
N LEU A 4 -28.60 -67.40 19.21
CA LEU A 4 -27.66 -66.61 19.94
C LEU A 4 -26.28 -66.52 19.22
N SER A 5 -25.90 -67.64 18.55
CA SER A 5 -24.65 -67.67 17.75
C SER A 5 -24.73 -66.78 16.54
N PHE A 6 -25.95 -66.65 15.92
CA PHE A 6 -26.15 -65.78 14.73
C PHE A 6 -26.09 -64.30 15.13
N LEU A 7 -26.57 -63.94 16.31
CA LEU A 7 -26.58 -62.58 16.86
C LEU A 7 -25.15 -62.09 17.20
N VAL A 8 -24.33 -63.02 17.73
CA VAL A 8 -22.92 -62.73 18.06
C VAL A 8 -22.10 -62.55 16.77
N LEU A 9 -22.38 -63.32 15.71
CA LEU A 9 -21.73 -63.20 14.41
C LEU A 9 -22.09 -61.92 13.70
N LEU A 10 -23.36 -61.45 13.83
CA LEU A 10 -23.82 -60.19 13.27
C LEU A 10 -23.15 -58.99 13.99
N PHE A 11 -22.93 -59.09 15.33
CA PHE A 11 -22.29 -58.03 16.10
C PHE A 11 -20.80 -57.88 15.78
N LEU A 12 -20.12 -58.98 15.44
CA LEU A 12 -18.71 -58.95 15.00
C LEU A 12 -18.51 -58.26 13.66
N PHE A 13 -19.52 -58.24 12.78
CA PHE A 13 -19.45 -57.54 11.48
C PHE A 13 -19.51 -56.02 11.63
N PHE A 14 -20.13 -55.49 12.70
CA PHE A 14 -20.18 -54.01 12.92
C PHE A 14 -18.91 -53.45 13.57
N LEU A 15 -18.01 -54.28 14.08
CA LEU A 15 -16.76 -53.82 14.69
C LEU A 15 -15.63 -53.46 13.69
N ASN A 16 -15.81 -53.78 12.40
CA ASN A 16 -14.81 -53.48 11.35
C ASN A 16 -15.08 -52.17 10.62
N ALA A 17 -16.09 -51.37 10.99
CA ALA A 17 -16.48 -50.14 10.28
C ALA A 17 -15.75 -48.87 10.72
N CYS A 18 -14.73 -48.95 11.57
CA CYS A 18 -13.90 -47.79 11.96
C CYS A 18 -12.43 -48.03 11.68
N ALA A 19 -12.09 -48.41 10.43
CA ALA A 19 -10.76 -48.14 9.93
C ALA A 19 -10.69 -46.66 9.58
N LYS A 20 -10.23 -45.81 10.52
CA LYS A 20 -9.76 -44.48 10.20
C LYS A 20 -8.63 -44.63 9.14
N GLU A 21 -8.93 -44.31 7.91
CA GLU A 21 -7.87 -44.03 6.92
C GLU A 21 -6.93 -43.01 7.55
N LYS A 22 -5.74 -43.45 7.89
CA LYS A 22 -4.62 -42.53 8.12
C LYS A 22 -4.44 -41.79 6.80
N LYS A 23 -4.96 -40.58 6.72
CA LYS A 23 -4.54 -39.66 5.68
C LYS A 23 -3.04 -39.47 5.87
N GLU A 24 -2.26 -40.15 5.07
CA GLU A 24 -0.85 -39.87 4.91
C GLU A 24 -0.78 -38.40 4.49
N ALA A 25 -0.22 -37.56 5.36
CA ALA A 25 0.17 -36.20 5.00
C ALA A 25 1.31 -36.33 4.01
N SER A 26 0.98 -36.51 2.75
CA SER A 26 1.97 -36.78 1.71
C SER A 26 2.71 -35.49 1.37
N ILE A 27 4.00 -35.64 1.12
CA ILE A 27 4.90 -34.68 0.48
C ILE A 27 4.27 -34.06 -0.80
N ILE A 28 3.35 -34.79 -1.45
CA ILE A 28 2.56 -34.35 -2.61
C ILE A 28 1.59 -33.21 -2.27
N LYS A 29 1.11 -33.07 -1.02
CA LYS A 29 0.25 -31.97 -0.61
C LYS A 29 1.01 -30.64 -0.50
N ALA A 30 2.25 -30.66 -0.03
CA ALA A 30 3.11 -29.47 -0.01
C ALA A 30 3.42 -28.99 -1.44
N SER A 31 3.70 -29.92 -2.37
CA SER A 31 3.95 -29.59 -3.78
C SER A 31 2.70 -29.06 -4.50
N ASN A 32 1.49 -29.52 -4.15
CA ASN A 32 0.25 -28.97 -4.71
C ASN A 32 -0.03 -27.57 -4.17
N GLN A 33 0.26 -27.29 -2.91
CA GLN A 33 0.09 -25.95 -2.34
C GLN A 33 0.99 -24.93 -3.02
N ASP A 34 2.26 -25.25 -3.23
CA ASP A 34 3.19 -24.37 -3.95
C ASP A 34 2.74 -24.12 -5.39
N LEU A 35 2.20 -25.12 -6.07
CA LEU A 35 1.65 -24.97 -7.42
C LEU A 35 0.39 -24.10 -7.45
N GLU A 36 -0.48 -24.22 -6.47
CA GLU A 36 -1.69 -23.39 -6.35
C GLU A 36 -1.36 -21.91 -6.11
N ILE A 37 -0.36 -21.63 -5.24
CA ILE A 37 0.15 -20.26 -5.02
C ILE A 37 0.68 -19.67 -6.33
N VAL A 38 1.57 -20.41 -7.00
CA VAL A 38 2.18 -19.94 -8.24
C VAL A 38 1.12 -19.74 -9.32
N ALA A 39 0.09 -20.59 -9.38
CA ALA A 39 -1.01 -20.44 -10.31
C ALA A 39 -1.83 -19.17 -10.02
N ALA A 40 -2.25 -18.95 -8.77
CA ALA A 40 -3.01 -17.75 -8.36
C ALA A 40 -2.20 -16.47 -8.59
N TYR A 41 -0.91 -16.46 -8.22
CA TYR A 41 -0.01 -15.35 -8.47
C TYR A 41 0.17 -15.06 -9.96
N THR A 42 0.35 -16.11 -10.77
CA THR A 42 0.55 -15.99 -12.23
C THR A 42 -0.72 -15.46 -12.90
N GLU A 43 -1.90 -15.94 -12.49
CA GLU A 43 -3.18 -15.42 -12.97
C GLU A 43 -3.33 -13.93 -12.66
N ALA A 44 -3.03 -13.52 -11.41
CA ALA A 44 -3.06 -12.13 -11.01
C ALA A 44 -2.09 -11.26 -11.84
N TYR A 45 -0.86 -11.74 -12.02
CA TYR A 45 0.15 -11.02 -12.80
C TYR A 45 -0.25 -10.90 -14.28
N LYS A 46 -0.84 -11.96 -14.84
CA LYS A 46 -1.38 -11.93 -16.21
C LYS A 46 -2.49 -10.90 -16.35
N ALA A 47 -3.43 -10.84 -15.40
CA ALA A 47 -4.50 -9.85 -15.39
C ALA A 47 -3.93 -8.42 -15.32
N LEU A 48 -2.93 -8.19 -14.46
CA LEU A 48 -2.26 -6.90 -14.37
C LEU A 48 -1.60 -6.49 -15.70
N SER A 49 -0.89 -7.43 -16.34
CA SER A 49 -0.24 -7.19 -17.64
C SER A 49 -1.22 -6.97 -18.79
N GLN A 50 -2.44 -7.48 -18.68
CA GLN A 50 -3.54 -7.30 -19.64
C GLN A 50 -4.34 -6.01 -19.42
N GLY A 51 -4.01 -5.22 -18.39
CA GLY A 51 -4.66 -3.95 -18.10
C GLY A 51 -5.94 -4.10 -17.27
N ASP A 52 -6.11 -5.21 -16.53
CA ASP A 52 -7.18 -5.38 -15.54
C ASP A 52 -6.59 -5.41 -14.10
N PRO A 53 -6.11 -4.25 -13.58
CA PRO A 53 -5.52 -4.20 -12.25
C PRO A 53 -6.54 -4.42 -11.12
N TYR A 54 -7.84 -4.17 -11.35
CA TYR A 54 -8.85 -4.45 -10.33
C TYR A 54 -9.03 -5.95 -10.07
N PHE A 55 -9.12 -6.73 -11.14
CA PHE A 55 -9.15 -8.20 -11.02
C PHE A 55 -7.83 -8.73 -10.48
N ALA A 56 -6.70 -8.17 -10.94
CA ALA A 56 -5.38 -8.52 -10.44
C ALA A 56 -5.26 -8.31 -8.92
N ALA A 57 -5.74 -7.17 -8.39
CA ALA A 57 -5.73 -6.89 -6.96
C ALA A 57 -6.46 -7.96 -6.16
N LYS A 58 -7.66 -8.38 -6.60
CA LYS A 58 -8.42 -9.45 -5.96
C LYS A 58 -7.70 -10.79 -5.97
N LYS A 59 -7.08 -11.13 -7.09
CA LYS A 59 -6.33 -12.39 -7.24
C LYS A 59 -5.04 -12.40 -6.42
N PHE A 60 -4.35 -11.27 -6.31
CA PHE A 60 -3.21 -11.16 -5.41
C PHE A 60 -3.60 -11.29 -3.93
N LEU A 61 -4.74 -10.71 -3.52
CA LEU A 61 -5.25 -10.89 -2.15
C LEU A 61 -5.68 -12.33 -1.89
N GLU A 62 -6.29 -13.01 -2.87
CA GLU A 62 -6.62 -14.43 -2.79
C GLU A 62 -5.36 -15.27 -2.59
N ALA A 63 -4.29 -15.03 -3.37
CA ALA A 63 -3.01 -15.72 -3.23
C ALA A 63 -2.37 -15.50 -1.85
N GLU A 64 -2.44 -14.29 -1.29
CA GLU A 64 -1.99 -13.99 0.07
C GLU A 64 -2.77 -14.79 1.12
N LEU A 65 -4.11 -14.85 0.99
CA LEU A 65 -5.00 -15.49 1.96
C LEU A 65 -4.88 -17.03 1.93
N LEU A 66 -4.68 -17.61 0.76
CA LEU A 66 -4.52 -19.07 0.63
C LEU A 66 -3.27 -19.57 1.34
N PHE A 67 -2.19 -18.76 1.35
CA PHE A 67 -0.89 -19.19 1.83
C PHE A 67 -0.14 -18.08 2.57
N PRO A 68 -0.65 -17.65 3.73
CA PRO A 68 -0.14 -16.47 4.45
C PRO A 68 1.28 -16.64 5.00
N GLN A 69 1.78 -17.88 5.11
CA GLN A 69 3.13 -18.20 5.59
C GLN A 69 4.17 -18.37 4.45
N SER A 70 3.72 -18.23 3.21
CA SER A 70 4.61 -18.40 2.05
C SER A 70 5.46 -17.15 1.80
N GLU A 71 6.59 -17.31 1.11
CA GLU A 71 7.40 -16.19 0.63
C GLU A 71 6.64 -15.30 -0.39
N TRP A 72 5.57 -15.81 -0.99
CA TRP A 72 4.74 -15.12 -1.97
C TRP A 72 3.70 -14.20 -1.32
N ALA A 73 3.30 -14.47 -0.07
CA ALA A 73 2.28 -13.70 0.62
C ALA A 73 2.61 -12.21 0.69
N PRO A 74 3.79 -11.77 1.19
CA PRO A 74 4.12 -10.34 1.22
C PRO A 74 4.24 -9.72 -0.18
N ARG A 75 4.67 -10.47 -1.18
CA ARG A 75 4.71 -9.99 -2.57
C ARG A 75 3.31 -9.79 -3.13
N SER A 76 2.42 -10.74 -2.89
CA SER A 76 1.02 -10.68 -3.32
C SER A 76 0.28 -9.51 -2.66
N ALA A 77 0.41 -9.32 -1.35
CA ALA A 77 -0.16 -8.19 -0.63
C ALA A 77 0.28 -6.84 -1.21
N LEU A 78 1.56 -6.72 -1.52
CA LEU A 78 2.13 -5.50 -2.08
C LEU A 78 1.67 -5.24 -3.52
N LEU A 79 1.61 -6.29 -4.36
CA LEU A 79 1.12 -6.17 -5.73
C LEU A 79 -0.39 -5.91 -5.79
N ALA A 80 -1.17 -6.42 -4.82
CA ALA A 80 -2.57 -6.04 -4.67
C ALA A 80 -2.71 -4.53 -4.42
N SER A 81 -1.90 -4.00 -3.50
CA SER A 81 -1.89 -2.57 -3.19
C SER A 81 -1.48 -1.72 -4.40
N TYR A 82 -0.44 -2.14 -5.13
CA TYR A 82 -0.02 -1.50 -6.36
C TYR A 82 -1.11 -1.53 -7.44
N SER A 83 -1.81 -2.65 -7.56
CA SER A 83 -2.91 -2.80 -8.52
C SER A 83 -4.08 -1.85 -8.21
N TYR A 84 -4.42 -1.64 -6.94
CA TYR A 84 -5.39 -0.62 -6.53
C TYR A 84 -4.89 0.80 -6.83
N TYR A 85 -3.62 1.09 -6.53
CA TYR A 85 -3.00 2.38 -6.84
C TYR A 85 -3.11 2.72 -8.34
N MET A 86 -2.83 1.78 -9.23
CA MET A 86 -2.93 1.96 -10.67
C MET A 86 -4.33 2.32 -11.19
N GLN A 87 -5.37 1.99 -10.42
CA GLN A 87 -6.76 2.35 -10.72
C GLN A 87 -7.23 3.59 -9.96
N ASN A 88 -6.33 4.33 -9.32
CA ASN A 88 -6.65 5.47 -8.47
C ASN A 88 -7.54 5.11 -7.26
N TYR A 89 -7.63 3.83 -6.89
CA TYR A 89 -8.29 3.38 -5.66
C TYR A 89 -7.35 3.56 -4.46
N TYR A 90 -7.01 4.84 -4.19
CA TYR A 90 -6.00 5.19 -3.18
C TYR A 90 -6.40 4.78 -1.76
N THR A 91 -7.69 4.80 -1.43
CA THR A 91 -8.18 4.36 -0.12
C THR A 91 -7.93 2.86 0.09
N GLU A 92 -8.25 2.02 -0.88
CA GLU A 92 -8.03 0.59 -0.83
C GLU A 92 -6.53 0.26 -0.82
N ALA A 93 -5.75 0.97 -1.64
CA ALA A 93 -4.29 0.85 -1.63
C ALA A 93 -3.71 1.18 -0.26
N LEU A 94 -4.09 2.31 0.35
CA LEU A 94 -3.65 2.72 1.68
C LEU A 94 -4.01 1.70 2.76
N ASN A 95 -5.26 1.22 2.79
CA ASN A 95 -5.69 0.22 3.76
C ASN A 95 -4.87 -1.08 3.67
N ASN A 96 -4.61 -1.55 2.44
CA ASN A 96 -3.79 -2.74 2.24
C ASN A 96 -2.32 -2.51 2.59
N LEU A 97 -1.76 -1.33 2.28
CA LEU A 97 -0.37 -0.99 2.60
C LEU A 97 -0.16 -0.84 4.11
N GLU A 98 -1.09 -0.20 4.83
CA GLU A 98 -1.02 -0.08 6.28
C GLU A 98 -1.10 -1.47 6.94
N ARG A 99 -1.99 -2.34 6.47
CA ARG A 99 -2.04 -3.74 6.88
C ARG A 99 -0.73 -4.46 6.56
N PHE A 100 -0.16 -4.25 5.37
CA PHE A 100 1.12 -4.84 4.97
C PHE A 100 2.25 -4.49 5.93
N LEU A 101 2.38 -3.23 6.33
CA LEU A 101 3.42 -2.79 7.28
C LEU A 101 3.31 -3.47 8.65
N ILE A 102 2.08 -3.78 9.08
CA ILE A 102 1.82 -4.46 10.35
C ILE A 102 2.08 -5.97 10.22
N THR A 103 1.62 -6.58 9.13
CA THR A 103 1.68 -8.04 8.93
C THR A 103 3.08 -8.52 8.56
N TYR A 104 3.83 -7.71 7.80
CA TYR A 104 5.14 -8.06 7.25
C TYR A 104 6.27 -7.08 7.63
N PRO A 105 6.52 -6.84 8.94
CA PRO A 105 7.45 -5.81 9.41
C PRO A 105 8.91 -6.06 9.03
N ASN A 106 9.26 -7.30 8.63
CA ASN A 106 10.60 -7.66 8.20
C ASN A 106 10.71 -7.86 6.67
N SER A 107 9.74 -7.41 5.91
CA SER A 107 9.76 -7.54 4.45
C SER A 107 10.89 -6.72 3.83
N LYS A 108 11.56 -7.28 2.83
CA LYS A 108 12.56 -6.55 2.02
C LYS A 108 11.97 -5.37 1.25
N ASN A 109 10.65 -5.37 1.07
CA ASN A 109 9.93 -4.36 0.31
C ASN A 109 9.27 -3.27 1.17
N LEU A 110 9.68 -3.12 2.44
CA LEU A 110 9.11 -2.11 3.34
C LEU A 110 9.29 -0.68 2.79
N VAL A 111 10.46 -0.37 2.25
CA VAL A 111 10.69 0.97 1.67
C VAL A 111 9.73 1.26 0.51
N TYR A 112 9.50 0.28 -0.35
CA TYR A 112 8.53 0.43 -1.45
C TYR A 112 7.09 0.59 -0.93
N ALA A 113 6.70 -0.14 0.12
CA ALA A 113 5.39 0.03 0.74
C ALA A 113 5.20 1.45 1.30
N HIS A 114 6.19 1.98 2.02
CA HIS A 114 6.17 3.37 2.50
C HIS A 114 6.12 4.38 1.34
N TYR A 115 6.88 4.13 0.29
CA TYR A 115 6.89 4.97 -0.90
C TYR A 115 5.51 4.99 -1.60
N LEU A 116 4.89 3.84 -1.77
CA LEU A 116 3.57 3.74 -2.38
C LEU A 116 2.48 4.43 -1.53
N ILE A 117 2.59 4.39 -0.19
CA ILE A 117 1.73 5.20 0.71
C ILE A 117 1.94 6.70 0.46
N ALA A 118 3.19 7.14 0.35
CA ALA A 118 3.50 8.54 0.05
C ALA A 118 2.91 8.97 -1.30
N MET A 119 3.04 8.12 -2.32
CA MET A 119 2.47 8.34 -3.65
C MET A 119 0.94 8.39 -3.63
N CYS A 120 0.25 7.51 -2.89
CA CYS A 120 -1.20 7.58 -2.75
C CYS A 120 -1.67 8.95 -2.23
N TYR A 121 -0.99 9.50 -1.22
CA TYR A 121 -1.31 10.85 -0.73
C TYR A 121 -0.91 11.93 -1.73
N TYR A 122 0.22 11.78 -2.42
CA TYR A 122 0.70 12.74 -3.40
C TYR A 122 -0.27 12.88 -4.58
N GLU A 123 -0.75 11.77 -5.14
CA GLU A 123 -1.70 11.76 -6.25
C GLU A 123 -3.08 12.35 -5.89
N THR A 124 -3.41 12.46 -4.60
CA THR A 124 -4.64 13.11 -4.14
C THR A 124 -4.51 14.62 -3.92
N ILE A 125 -3.35 15.23 -4.25
CA ILE A 125 -3.14 16.67 -4.16
C ILE A 125 -3.85 17.37 -5.32
N GLU A 126 -4.85 18.18 -5.01
CA GLU A 126 -5.61 18.94 -6.01
C GLU A 126 -5.05 20.36 -6.29
N GLY A 127 -3.88 20.69 -5.74
CA GLY A 127 -3.20 21.97 -5.92
C GLY A 127 -3.36 22.96 -4.76
N GLU A 128 -2.83 24.18 -4.95
CA GLU A 128 -2.63 25.18 -3.88
C GLU A 128 -3.92 25.75 -3.29
N LYS A 129 -5.05 25.64 -4.00
CA LYS A 129 -6.34 26.25 -3.57
C LYS A 129 -7.23 25.30 -2.78
N LYS A 130 -6.85 24.04 -2.69
CA LYS A 130 -7.66 22.98 -2.10
C LYS A 130 -7.18 22.58 -0.72
N ASP A 131 -7.70 21.46 -0.21
CA ASP A 131 -7.29 20.91 1.07
C ASP A 131 -5.80 20.59 1.11
N SER A 132 -5.15 20.98 2.18
CA SER A 132 -3.71 20.73 2.38
C SER A 132 -3.42 19.42 3.12
N ALA A 133 -4.42 18.71 3.63
CA ALA A 133 -4.19 17.50 4.41
C ALA A 133 -3.43 16.42 3.60
N PRO A 134 -3.75 16.15 2.31
CA PRO A 134 -2.96 15.23 1.50
C PRO A 134 -1.49 15.68 1.33
N ILE A 135 -1.25 17.00 1.16
CA ILE A 135 0.08 17.56 0.99
C ILE A 135 0.96 17.26 2.20
N TYR A 136 0.46 17.54 3.41
CA TYR A 136 1.21 17.29 4.65
C TYR A 136 1.41 15.80 4.92
N LYS A 137 0.43 14.95 4.57
CA LYS A 137 0.56 13.50 4.69
C LYS A 137 1.63 12.96 3.73
N ALA A 138 1.63 13.38 2.47
CA ALA A 138 2.65 13.02 1.50
C ALA A 138 4.04 13.49 1.96
N LYS A 139 4.17 14.77 2.35
CA LYS A 139 5.42 15.35 2.86
C LYS A 139 5.98 14.56 4.05
N ALA A 140 5.15 14.20 5.01
CA ALA A 140 5.56 13.41 6.16
C ALA A 140 6.08 12.02 5.77
N LYS A 141 5.43 11.36 4.81
CA LYS A 141 5.85 10.03 4.34
C LYS A 141 7.11 10.06 3.49
N PHE A 142 7.28 11.03 2.59
CA PHE A 142 8.52 11.21 1.83
C PHE A 142 9.70 11.56 2.74
N ASN A 143 9.53 12.45 3.71
CA ASN A 143 10.55 12.75 4.73
C ASN A 143 10.94 11.50 5.53
N TYR A 144 9.98 10.64 5.87
CA TYR A 144 10.26 9.38 6.55
C TYR A 144 11.16 8.47 5.69
N ILE A 145 10.91 8.39 4.39
CA ILE A 145 11.70 7.56 3.46
C ILE A 145 13.11 8.10 3.32
N SER A 146 13.27 9.38 3.02
CA SER A 146 14.59 10.04 2.89
C SER A 146 15.45 9.85 4.15
N LYS A 147 14.82 9.96 5.32
CA LYS A 147 15.53 9.86 6.60
C LYS A 147 15.90 8.43 6.99
N ASN A 148 15.01 7.45 6.75
CA ASN A 148 15.20 6.09 7.24
C ASN A 148 15.81 5.14 6.20
N PHE A 149 15.76 5.49 4.91
CA PHE A 149 16.24 4.69 3.79
C PHE A 149 17.10 5.49 2.81
N PRO A 150 18.09 6.28 3.27
CA PRO A 150 18.78 7.33 2.48
C PRO A 150 19.53 6.80 1.25
N ASN A 151 19.88 5.51 1.22
CA ASN A 151 20.68 4.92 0.14
C ASN A 151 19.82 4.14 -0.86
N THR A 152 18.57 4.56 -1.08
CA THR A 152 17.64 3.92 -2.00
C THR A 152 17.19 4.89 -3.09
N ASP A 153 16.86 4.35 -4.26
CA ASP A 153 16.25 5.14 -5.35
C ASP A 153 14.94 5.81 -4.90
N PHE A 154 14.22 5.16 -3.98
CA PHE A 154 13.00 5.73 -3.38
C PHE A 154 13.28 6.97 -2.51
N ALA A 155 14.43 7.02 -1.83
CA ALA A 155 14.80 8.21 -1.08
C ALA A 155 15.15 9.38 -2.03
N LEU A 156 15.89 9.11 -3.09
CA LEU A 156 16.24 10.11 -4.10
C LEU A 156 14.98 10.70 -4.76
N ASP A 157 14.05 9.84 -5.19
CA ASP A 157 12.77 10.34 -5.74
C ASP A 157 11.91 11.05 -4.68
N SER A 158 11.99 10.60 -3.42
CA SER A 158 11.29 11.29 -2.32
C SER A 158 11.79 12.71 -2.10
N GLU A 159 13.09 12.96 -2.20
CA GLU A 159 13.66 14.31 -2.12
C GLU A 159 13.13 15.20 -3.25
N PHE A 160 13.13 14.69 -4.47
CA PHE A 160 12.54 15.42 -5.60
C PHE A 160 11.05 15.70 -5.41
N LYS A 161 10.28 14.75 -4.87
CA LYS A 161 8.85 14.96 -4.54
C LYS A 161 8.66 15.98 -3.42
N LEU A 162 9.58 16.05 -2.46
CA LEU A 162 9.56 17.06 -1.39
C LEU A 162 9.74 18.47 -1.95
N ASP A 163 10.65 18.68 -2.89
CA ASP A 163 10.84 19.97 -3.57
C ASP A 163 9.55 20.40 -4.29
N LEU A 164 8.91 19.47 -5.05
CA LEU A 164 7.64 19.76 -5.69
C LEU A 164 6.49 20.08 -4.70
N ILE A 165 6.47 19.42 -3.56
CA ILE A 165 5.50 19.69 -2.49
C ILE A 165 5.75 21.07 -1.90
N ASP A 166 7.00 21.47 -1.72
CA ASP A 166 7.35 22.80 -1.18
C ASP A 166 7.00 23.91 -2.18
N ASP A 167 7.13 23.69 -3.48
CA ASP A 167 6.58 24.58 -4.50
C ASP A 167 5.05 24.76 -4.38
N ILE A 168 4.30 23.67 -4.16
CA ILE A 168 2.83 23.74 -3.99
C ILE A 168 2.48 24.52 -2.71
N LEU A 169 3.20 24.29 -1.60
CA LEU A 169 2.99 25.00 -0.34
C LEU A 169 3.33 26.49 -0.46
N ALA A 170 4.44 26.83 -1.10
CA ALA A 170 4.82 28.20 -1.42
C ALA A 170 3.76 28.86 -2.29
N ALA A 171 3.30 28.19 -3.37
CA ALA A 171 2.22 28.68 -4.23
C ALA A 171 0.95 29.02 -3.45
N LYS A 172 0.60 28.19 -2.44
CA LYS A 172 -0.54 28.41 -1.56
C LYS A 172 -0.36 29.69 -0.73
N GLU A 173 0.79 29.86 -0.09
CA GLU A 173 1.08 31.07 0.69
C GLU A 173 1.06 32.33 -0.21
N MET A 174 1.63 32.24 -1.39
CA MET A 174 1.58 33.31 -2.38
C MET A 174 0.17 33.64 -2.84
N TYR A 175 -0.68 32.63 -3.08
CA TYR A 175 -2.08 32.81 -3.42
C TYR A 175 -2.84 33.56 -2.32
N ILE A 176 -2.66 33.15 -1.06
CA ILE A 176 -3.28 33.77 0.13
C ILE A 176 -2.76 35.21 0.30
N GLY A 177 -1.45 35.43 0.16
CA GLY A 177 -0.82 36.74 0.25
C GLY A 177 -1.38 37.72 -0.79
N ARG A 178 -1.44 37.29 -2.07
CA ARG A 178 -2.04 38.07 -3.16
C ARG A 178 -3.52 38.38 -2.92
N HIS A 179 -4.27 37.44 -2.31
CA HIS A 179 -5.66 37.69 -1.92
C HIS A 179 -5.77 38.78 -0.82
N TYR A 180 -4.90 38.77 0.20
CA TYR A 180 -4.86 39.77 1.22
C TYR A 180 -4.50 41.16 0.68
N ILE A 181 -3.58 41.26 -0.28
CA ILE A 181 -3.32 42.57 -0.97
C ILE A 181 -4.59 43.10 -1.60
N LYS A 182 -5.34 42.28 -2.35
CA LYS A 182 -6.61 42.70 -2.99
C LYS A 182 -7.67 43.17 -1.99
N LYS A 183 -7.57 42.71 -0.75
CA LYS A 183 -8.48 43.11 0.35
C LYS A 183 -7.93 44.26 1.20
N GLY A 184 -6.80 44.86 0.86
CA GLY A 184 -6.15 45.94 1.64
C GLY A 184 -5.58 45.50 2.99
N LYS A 185 -5.40 44.17 3.21
CA LYS A 185 -4.88 43.59 4.46
C LYS A 185 -3.38 43.39 4.39
N TRP A 186 -2.63 44.49 4.36
CA TRP A 186 -1.19 44.50 4.07
C TRP A 186 -0.37 43.68 5.06
N ILE A 187 -0.59 43.79 6.36
CA ILE A 187 0.13 43.04 7.39
C ILE A 187 -0.07 41.52 7.22
N ALA A 188 -1.31 41.11 6.91
CA ALA A 188 -1.59 39.69 6.67
C ALA A 188 -0.90 39.19 5.38
N ALA A 189 -0.84 40.02 4.33
CA ALA A 189 -0.11 39.68 3.11
C ALA A 189 1.40 39.55 3.36
N ILE A 190 2.01 40.52 4.05
CA ILE A 190 3.42 40.47 4.42
C ILE A 190 3.78 39.21 5.19
N ASN A 191 2.95 38.78 6.15
CA ASN A 191 3.20 37.55 6.90
C ASN A 191 3.22 36.31 5.99
N ARG A 192 2.34 36.24 4.97
CA ARG A 192 2.34 35.14 4.02
C ARG A 192 3.59 35.11 3.15
N PHE A 193 4.02 36.26 2.62
CA PHE A 193 5.25 36.35 1.84
C PHE A 193 6.49 36.06 2.68
N LYS A 194 6.51 36.50 3.97
CA LYS A 194 7.58 36.11 4.89
C LYS A 194 7.67 34.60 5.10
N THR A 195 6.53 33.89 5.19
CA THR A 195 6.52 32.44 5.28
C THR A 195 7.21 31.83 4.06
N VAL A 196 6.93 32.32 2.84
CA VAL A 196 7.61 31.83 1.64
C VAL A 196 9.11 32.08 1.72
N ALA A 197 9.52 33.29 2.14
CA ALA A 197 10.93 33.64 2.22
C ALA A 197 11.69 32.89 3.33
N SER A 198 11.02 32.42 4.38
CA SER A 198 11.67 31.73 5.52
C SER A 198 11.59 30.21 5.46
N GLU A 199 10.52 29.64 4.87
CA GLU A 199 10.25 28.20 4.89
C GLU A 199 10.36 27.52 3.52
N TYR A 200 10.32 28.33 2.43
CA TYR A 200 10.27 27.86 1.04
C TYR A 200 11.25 28.66 0.16
N ASP A 201 12.42 28.97 0.67
CA ASP A 201 13.43 29.82 0.03
C ASP A 201 14.09 29.20 -1.21
N GLN A 202 13.94 27.88 -1.40
CA GLN A 202 14.44 27.17 -2.59
C GLN A 202 13.39 27.04 -3.70
N THR A 203 12.17 27.55 -3.49
CA THR A 203 11.09 27.45 -4.47
C THR A 203 11.14 28.55 -5.53
N VAL A 204 10.48 28.32 -6.65
CA VAL A 204 10.35 29.31 -7.76
C VAL A 204 9.65 30.60 -7.33
N PHE A 205 9.04 30.66 -6.16
CA PHE A 205 8.27 31.81 -5.66
C PHE A 205 9.08 32.79 -4.80
N ILE A 206 10.33 32.49 -4.48
CA ILE A 206 11.14 33.31 -3.56
C ILE A 206 11.32 34.74 -4.07
N GLU A 207 11.64 34.92 -5.35
CA GLU A 207 11.86 36.25 -5.91
C GLU A 207 10.61 37.12 -5.85
N GLU A 208 9.45 36.57 -6.20
CA GLU A 208 8.16 37.29 -6.10
C GLU A 208 7.84 37.62 -4.64
N ALA A 209 8.06 36.69 -3.71
CA ALA A 209 7.76 36.88 -2.29
C ALA A 209 8.60 38.04 -1.68
N LEU A 210 9.89 38.13 -2.03
CA LEU A 210 10.78 39.20 -1.58
C LEU A 210 10.45 40.55 -2.21
N HIS A 211 9.96 40.56 -3.43
CA HIS A 211 9.58 41.80 -4.14
C HIS A 211 8.31 42.43 -3.60
N ARG A 212 7.39 41.65 -3.04
CA ARG A 212 6.09 42.10 -2.58
C ARG A 212 6.07 42.58 -1.13
#